data_0507d5e48e13d889ea140b7f4809cd92
#
_entry.id   0507d5e48e13d889ea140b7f4809cd92
#
_cell.length_a   1.000
_cell.length_b   1.000
_cell.length_c   1.000
_cell.angle_alpha   90.00
_cell.angle_beta   90.00
_cell.angle_gamma   90.00
#
_symmetry.space_group_name_H-M   'P 1'
#
loop_
_entity.id
_entity.type
_entity.pdbx_description
1 polymer ?
#
loop_
_entity_poly.entity_id
_entity_poly.type
_entity_poly.pdbx_seq_one_letter_code
_entity_poly.pdbx_strand_id
1 'polypeptide(L)'
;MTRREFLHLLAAAAAAGMQLDARRVLAGAAPSPLYDLPPFGNVGLLHLTDCHAQLPPLHFREPSVNLGVGSALGQPPHLVGEALLRRFGMVRGSADAHAFTFLDFPEAARTYGKVGGFAHLATLIGKLRAERPGALLLDGGDSWQGSATALWTRGQDMVQAALQLGVDVMTAHWEFTYGAQRVLDVVNGDFQGRIDFVAQNVRTVDFGDSVFRSHVMREVNGVPVAIVGQAFPYTPIAHLRRFVPDWTFGIQEQNLQKTIDRARRDGAQVVVLLSHNGMDVDLKLAGRVRGLDAILGGHTHDAVPAAIEISNDGGKTLVINSGSHGKFLGVLDLDVRAGRVSAHRFKLLPIFSNLLPADPEMNALIARVRAPFEARLAEPLAVTQGLLYRRGNFNGSFDQLILDALMDTQDAEIAFSPGFRWGPALLP
;
A
#
# COMPACT_ATOMS: atom_id res chain seq x y z
N MET A 1 -3.35 -27.00 29.21
CA MET A 1 -3.06 -28.28 28.51
C MET A 1 -1.56 -28.46 28.46
N THR A 2 -1.04 -29.52 29.04
CA THR A 2 0.39 -29.85 29.03
C THR A 2 0.78 -30.49 27.68
N ARG A 3 2.08 -30.43 27.33
CA ARG A 3 2.63 -31.08 26.11
C ARG A 3 2.28 -32.56 26.03
N ARG A 4 2.16 -33.22 27.19
CA ARG A 4 1.83 -34.65 27.31
C ARG A 4 0.35 -34.91 27.02
N GLU A 5 -0.54 -34.08 27.53
CA GLU A 5 -2.00 -34.12 27.24
C GLU A 5 -2.29 -33.89 25.76
N PHE A 6 -1.58 -32.94 25.12
CA PHE A 6 -1.67 -32.69 23.70
C PHE A 6 -1.24 -33.88 22.84
N LEU A 7 -0.14 -34.55 23.20
CA LEU A 7 0.33 -35.75 22.51
C LEU A 7 -0.62 -36.95 22.69
N HIS A 8 -1.26 -37.10 23.86
CA HIS A 8 -2.28 -38.14 24.10
C HIS A 8 -3.56 -37.87 23.27
N LEU A 9 -3.99 -36.62 23.12
CA LEU A 9 -5.10 -36.25 22.26
C LEU A 9 -4.81 -36.49 20.77
N LEU A 10 -3.59 -36.21 20.31
CA LEU A 10 -3.13 -36.52 18.96
C LEU A 10 -3.10 -38.03 18.69
N ALA A 11 -2.61 -38.81 19.66
CA ALA A 11 -2.56 -40.27 19.53
C ALA A 11 -3.96 -40.89 19.53
N ALA A 12 -4.89 -40.38 20.35
CA ALA A 12 -6.27 -40.81 20.37
C ALA A 12 -7.02 -40.46 19.08
N ALA A 13 -6.77 -39.29 18.51
CA ALA A 13 -7.36 -38.86 17.23
C ALA A 13 -6.84 -39.71 16.06
N ALA A 14 -5.55 -40.05 16.05
CA ALA A 14 -4.96 -40.92 15.05
C ALA A 14 -5.49 -42.36 15.15
N ALA A 15 -5.68 -42.89 16.40
CA ALA A 15 -6.27 -44.20 16.65
C ALA A 15 -7.76 -44.29 16.25
N ALA A 16 -8.46 -43.14 16.24
CA ALA A 16 -9.86 -43.04 15.78
C ALA A 16 -9.99 -42.88 14.27
N GLY A 17 -8.89 -42.97 13.48
CA GLY A 17 -8.91 -42.85 12.03
C GLY A 17 -9.14 -41.40 11.55
N MET A 18 -9.05 -40.41 12.45
CA MET A 18 -9.14 -39.01 12.10
C MET A 18 -7.80 -38.55 11.51
N GLN A 19 -7.70 -38.42 10.21
CA GLN A 19 -6.60 -37.68 9.58
C GLN A 19 -6.75 -36.20 9.96
N LEU A 20 -5.95 -35.79 10.94
CA LEU A 20 -5.77 -34.36 11.25
C LEU A 20 -4.93 -33.73 10.13
N ASP A 21 -5.60 -33.36 9.05
CA ASP A 21 -5.00 -32.50 8.04
C ASP A 21 -4.92 -31.10 8.63
N ALA A 22 -3.72 -30.67 9.02
CA ALA A 22 -3.46 -29.33 9.54
C ALA A 22 -3.98 -28.24 8.60
N ARG A 23 -4.12 -28.54 7.29
CA ARG A 23 -4.75 -27.67 6.30
C ARG A 23 -6.27 -27.56 6.48
N ARG A 24 -6.95 -28.62 6.98
CA ARG A 24 -8.40 -28.57 7.26
C ARG A 24 -8.74 -27.88 8.57
N VAL A 25 -7.87 -27.92 9.57
CA VAL A 25 -8.05 -27.17 10.81
C VAL A 25 -7.92 -25.65 10.56
N LEU A 26 -7.08 -25.25 9.61
CA LEU A 26 -6.92 -23.85 9.18
C LEU A 26 -8.00 -23.41 8.16
N ALA A 27 -8.51 -24.32 7.34
CA ALA A 27 -9.57 -24.03 6.36
C ALA A 27 -10.98 -23.91 6.97
N GLY A 28 -11.15 -24.26 8.25
CA GLY A 28 -12.43 -24.20 8.97
C GLY A 28 -12.55 -23.07 10.00
N ALA A 29 -11.55 -22.20 10.12
CA ALA A 29 -11.68 -21.00 10.94
C ALA A 29 -12.69 -20.05 10.27
N ALA A 30 -13.78 -19.73 10.97
CA ALA A 30 -14.72 -18.69 10.52
C ALA A 30 -13.91 -17.42 10.19
N PRO A 31 -14.25 -16.67 9.12
CA PRO A 31 -13.58 -15.44 8.77
C PRO A 31 -13.46 -14.55 10.00
N SER A 32 -12.27 -14.01 10.25
CA SER A 32 -12.06 -13.13 11.38
C SER A 32 -13.04 -11.97 11.31
N PRO A 33 -13.72 -11.58 12.42
CA PRO A 33 -14.62 -10.43 12.45
C PRO A 33 -13.96 -9.12 11.96
N LEU A 34 -12.64 -9.07 11.93
CA LEU A 34 -11.84 -7.97 11.39
C LEU A 34 -12.17 -7.67 9.91
N TYR A 35 -12.52 -8.71 9.15
CA TYR A 35 -12.82 -8.61 7.71
C TYR A 35 -14.31 -8.66 7.39
N ASP A 36 -15.17 -8.58 8.41
CA ASP A 36 -16.61 -8.44 8.23
C ASP A 36 -16.96 -6.94 8.11
N LEU A 37 -16.95 -6.47 6.86
CA LEU A 37 -17.20 -5.06 6.52
C LEU A 37 -18.40 -4.99 5.55
N PRO A 38 -19.63 -4.87 6.07
CA PRO A 38 -20.82 -4.74 5.21
C PRO A 38 -20.67 -3.59 4.22
N PRO A 39 -21.12 -3.76 2.96
CA PRO A 39 -21.06 -2.69 1.97
C PRO A 39 -21.88 -1.47 2.39
N PHE A 40 -21.51 -0.31 1.88
CA PHE A 40 -22.21 0.94 2.12
C PHE A 40 -22.29 1.75 0.83
N GLY A 41 -23.40 2.46 0.59
CA GLY A 41 -23.56 3.29 -0.60
C GLY A 41 -23.61 2.51 -1.91
N ASN A 42 -23.21 3.16 -3.00
CA ASN A 42 -23.26 2.62 -4.37
C ASN A 42 -21.96 2.72 -5.16
N VAL A 43 -20.91 3.35 -4.61
CA VAL A 43 -19.57 3.38 -5.20
C VAL A 43 -18.56 2.82 -4.21
N GLY A 44 -17.91 1.70 -4.56
CA GLY A 44 -16.85 1.09 -3.77
C GLY A 44 -15.49 1.35 -4.42
N LEU A 45 -14.51 1.81 -3.63
CA LEU A 45 -13.14 2.01 -4.05
C LEU A 45 -12.22 1.25 -3.08
N LEU A 46 -11.40 0.37 -3.63
CA LEU A 46 -10.35 -0.35 -2.92
C LEU A 46 -9.02 0.31 -3.26
N HIS A 47 -8.19 0.58 -2.27
CA HIS A 47 -6.93 1.31 -2.47
C HIS A 47 -5.76 0.61 -1.81
N LEU A 48 -4.71 0.38 -2.58
CA LEU A 48 -3.38 -0.02 -2.13
C LEU A 48 -2.35 0.97 -2.69
N THR A 49 -1.20 1.06 -2.06
CA THR A 49 -0.10 1.94 -2.48
C THR A 49 1.21 1.46 -1.87
N ASP A 50 2.34 1.90 -2.43
CA ASP A 50 3.67 1.69 -1.84
C ASP A 50 3.95 0.22 -1.50
N CYS A 51 3.55 -0.70 -2.38
CA CYS A 51 3.72 -2.13 -2.15
C CYS A 51 5.19 -2.57 -2.15
N HIS A 52 6.07 -1.79 -2.78
CA HIS A 52 7.52 -1.98 -2.81
C HIS A 52 7.93 -3.42 -3.13
N ALA A 53 7.24 -4.01 -4.09
CA ALA A 53 7.46 -5.38 -4.58
C ALA A 53 7.47 -6.46 -3.48
N GLN A 54 6.67 -6.25 -2.43
CA GLN A 54 6.59 -7.15 -1.30
C GLN A 54 5.53 -8.23 -1.54
N LEU A 55 5.86 -9.24 -2.36
CA LEU A 55 4.95 -10.35 -2.70
C LEU A 55 4.66 -11.28 -1.52
N PRO A 56 5.67 -11.81 -0.75
CA PRO A 56 5.42 -12.62 0.43
C PRO A 56 5.04 -11.78 1.65
N PRO A 57 4.33 -12.36 2.64
CA PRO A 57 4.08 -11.68 3.91
C PRO A 57 5.35 -11.52 4.73
N LEU A 58 5.41 -10.46 5.55
CA LEU A 58 6.60 -10.09 6.32
C LEU A 58 6.24 -9.64 7.74
N HIS A 59 7.22 -9.58 8.63
CA HIS A 59 7.09 -8.83 9.86
C HIS A 59 7.43 -7.37 9.59
N PHE A 60 6.56 -6.46 10.01
CA PHE A 60 6.72 -5.03 9.78
C PHE A 60 6.41 -4.26 11.04
N ARG A 61 7.44 -3.66 11.65
CA ARG A 61 7.28 -2.79 12.79
C ARG A 61 7.02 -1.36 12.30
N GLU A 62 5.89 -0.80 12.69
CA GLU A 62 5.59 0.60 12.39
C GLU A 62 6.64 1.54 12.98
N PRO A 63 6.89 2.70 12.36
CA PRO A 63 7.80 3.70 12.88
C PRO A 63 7.43 4.15 14.29
N SER A 64 8.45 4.38 15.14
CA SER A 64 8.25 4.96 16.47
C SER A 64 8.28 6.48 16.46
N VAL A 65 8.55 7.10 15.32
CA VAL A 65 8.59 8.54 15.14
C VAL A 65 7.91 8.93 13.82
N ASN A 66 7.07 9.96 13.89
CA ASN A 66 6.54 10.69 12.74
C ASN A 66 6.35 12.15 13.18
N LEU A 67 7.22 13.04 12.70
CA LEU A 67 7.32 14.40 13.22
C LEU A 67 6.43 15.35 12.42
N GLY A 68 5.43 15.92 13.09
CA GLY A 68 4.69 17.08 12.60
C GLY A 68 5.32 18.37 13.11
N VAL A 69 5.28 19.42 12.29
CA VAL A 69 5.76 20.76 12.66
C VAL A 69 4.63 21.78 12.59
N GLY A 70 4.69 22.81 13.42
CA GLY A 70 3.67 23.85 13.47
C GLY A 70 2.28 23.28 13.77
N SER A 71 1.29 23.57 12.95
CA SER A 71 -0.09 23.11 13.12
C SER A 71 -0.28 21.61 12.87
N ALA A 72 0.68 20.91 12.26
CA ALA A 72 0.64 19.47 12.04
C ALA A 72 1.07 18.67 13.29
N LEU A 73 1.70 19.32 14.29
CA LEU A 73 2.14 18.65 15.49
C LEU A 73 0.96 18.01 16.25
N GLY A 74 1.05 16.71 16.50
CA GLY A 74 0.02 15.95 17.21
C GLY A 74 -1.28 15.74 16.41
N GLN A 75 -1.27 16.00 15.10
CA GLN A 75 -2.36 15.67 14.19
C GLN A 75 -1.98 14.48 13.29
N PRO A 76 -2.96 13.68 12.82
CA PRO A 76 -2.69 12.69 11.78
C PRO A 76 -2.13 13.38 10.50
N PRO A 77 -1.11 12.77 9.84
CA PRO A 77 -0.54 11.45 10.10
C PRO A 77 0.55 11.39 11.19
N HIS A 78 0.88 12.50 11.85
CA HIS A 78 2.03 12.64 12.77
C HIS A 78 1.73 12.13 14.19
N LEU A 79 1.07 10.97 14.27
CA LEU A 79 0.75 10.28 15.53
C LEU A 79 1.34 8.88 15.49
N VAL A 80 2.03 8.47 16.56
CA VAL A 80 2.60 7.13 16.70
C VAL A 80 2.33 6.56 18.09
N GLY A 81 2.35 5.22 18.21
CA GLY A 81 2.27 4.52 19.48
C GLY A 81 1.01 4.88 20.28
N GLU A 82 1.17 5.18 21.57
CA GLU A 82 0.05 5.48 22.48
C GLU A 82 -0.81 6.68 22.06
N ALA A 83 -0.20 7.68 21.41
CA ALA A 83 -0.95 8.84 20.92
C ALA A 83 -1.91 8.45 19.80
N LEU A 84 -1.48 7.56 18.90
CA LEU A 84 -2.30 7.02 17.83
C LEU A 84 -3.43 6.15 18.40
N LEU A 85 -3.12 5.25 19.35
CA LEU A 85 -4.15 4.41 19.99
C LEU A 85 -5.24 5.26 20.62
N ARG A 86 -4.86 6.29 21.43
CA ARG A 86 -5.84 7.18 22.06
C ARG A 86 -6.69 7.95 21.03
N ARG A 87 -6.06 8.45 19.97
CA ARG A 87 -6.76 9.26 18.94
C ARG A 87 -7.83 8.48 18.21
N PHE A 88 -7.59 7.19 17.96
CA PHE A 88 -8.48 6.33 17.17
C PHE A 88 -9.22 5.28 18.01
N GLY A 89 -9.12 5.33 19.35
CA GLY A 89 -9.85 4.43 20.24
C GLY A 89 -9.41 2.97 20.15
N MET A 90 -8.14 2.71 19.78
CA MET A 90 -7.61 1.35 19.65
C MET A 90 -7.15 0.81 21.00
N VAL A 91 -7.39 -0.46 21.26
CA VAL A 91 -6.97 -1.15 22.47
C VAL A 91 -5.55 -1.68 22.32
N ARG A 92 -4.65 -1.33 23.26
CA ARG A 92 -3.28 -1.87 23.29
C ARG A 92 -3.31 -3.40 23.37
N GLY A 93 -2.42 -4.06 22.63
CA GLY A 93 -2.36 -5.52 22.53
C GLY A 93 -3.39 -6.13 21.57
N SER A 94 -4.27 -5.34 20.95
CA SER A 94 -5.18 -5.82 19.89
C SER A 94 -4.46 -6.00 18.53
N ALA A 95 -5.12 -6.69 17.60
CA ALA A 95 -4.63 -6.82 16.22
C ALA A 95 -4.46 -5.46 15.54
N ASP A 96 -5.41 -4.54 15.73
CA ASP A 96 -5.32 -3.17 15.21
C ASP A 96 -4.10 -2.44 15.82
N ALA A 97 -3.88 -2.52 17.14
CA ALA A 97 -2.72 -1.90 17.77
C ALA A 97 -1.40 -2.44 17.20
N HIS A 98 -1.31 -3.75 16.93
CA HIS A 98 -0.15 -4.36 16.28
C HIS A 98 0.01 -3.88 14.83
N ALA A 99 -1.07 -3.75 14.09
CA ALA A 99 -1.01 -3.29 12.71
C ALA A 99 -0.59 -1.83 12.58
N PHE A 100 -1.05 -0.95 13.48
CA PHE A 100 -0.90 0.49 13.35
C PHE A 100 0.20 1.10 14.23
N THR A 101 0.87 0.31 15.09
CA THR A 101 1.89 0.84 16.00
C THR A 101 3.10 -0.08 16.13
N PHE A 102 4.17 0.49 16.73
CA PHE A 102 5.38 -0.25 17.11
C PHE A 102 5.29 -0.89 18.50
N LEU A 103 4.23 -0.61 19.24
CA LEU A 103 4.09 -1.01 20.64
C LEU A 103 4.05 -2.54 20.78
N ASP A 104 4.79 -3.05 21.77
CA ASP A 104 4.85 -4.47 22.12
C ASP A 104 5.16 -5.39 20.91
N PHE A 105 5.88 -4.86 19.90
CA PHE A 105 6.03 -5.46 18.60
C PHE A 105 6.51 -6.94 18.61
N PRO A 106 7.57 -7.34 19.36
CA PRO A 106 8.02 -8.74 19.33
C PRO A 106 6.97 -9.74 19.83
N GLU A 107 6.21 -9.38 20.84
CA GLU A 107 5.14 -10.21 21.40
C GLU A 107 3.93 -10.25 20.50
N ALA A 108 3.50 -9.08 20.03
CA ALA A 108 2.38 -8.95 19.11
C ALA A 108 2.64 -9.65 17.76
N ALA A 109 3.86 -9.57 17.23
CA ALA A 109 4.26 -10.27 16.01
C ALA A 109 4.25 -11.80 16.16
N ARG A 110 4.57 -12.33 17.36
CA ARG A 110 4.42 -13.78 17.64
C ARG A 110 2.95 -14.18 17.72
N THR A 111 2.09 -13.31 18.23
CA THR A 111 0.66 -13.56 18.39
C THR A 111 -0.10 -13.44 17.06
N TYR A 112 0.11 -12.35 16.32
CA TYR A 112 -0.64 -12.03 15.12
C TYR A 112 0.05 -12.46 13.81
N GLY A 113 1.33 -12.81 13.87
CA GLY A 113 2.10 -13.32 12.73
C GLY A 113 2.55 -12.23 11.76
N LYS A 114 2.77 -12.65 10.50
CA LYS A 114 3.21 -11.76 9.42
C LYS A 114 2.03 -11.00 8.83
N VAL A 115 2.33 -9.80 8.32
CA VAL A 115 1.37 -8.91 7.66
C VAL A 115 1.67 -8.82 6.16
N GLY A 116 0.69 -8.36 5.37
CA GLY A 116 0.80 -8.25 3.92
C GLY A 116 0.79 -9.61 3.22
N GLY A 117 1.44 -9.63 2.06
CA GLY A 117 1.47 -10.79 1.17
C GLY A 117 0.35 -10.77 0.14
N PHE A 118 0.72 -10.74 -1.15
CA PHE A 118 -0.23 -10.56 -2.25
C PHE A 118 -1.26 -11.70 -2.36
N ALA A 119 -0.91 -12.92 -1.96
CA ALA A 119 -1.87 -14.02 -1.94
C ALA A 119 -2.98 -13.82 -0.88
N HIS A 120 -2.66 -13.24 0.27
CA HIS A 120 -3.65 -12.90 1.31
C HIS A 120 -4.46 -11.66 0.92
N LEU A 121 -3.79 -10.69 0.31
CA LEU A 121 -4.43 -9.48 -0.24
C LEU A 121 -5.44 -9.85 -1.33
N ALA A 122 -5.10 -10.77 -2.24
CA ALA A 122 -5.99 -11.27 -3.30
C ALA A 122 -7.27 -11.89 -2.73
N THR A 123 -7.16 -12.70 -1.67
CA THR A 123 -8.31 -13.28 -0.97
C THR A 123 -9.24 -12.19 -0.41
N LEU A 124 -8.69 -11.16 0.24
CA LEU A 124 -9.50 -10.08 0.79
C LEU A 124 -10.15 -9.24 -0.32
N ILE A 125 -9.41 -8.91 -1.37
CA ILE A 125 -9.97 -8.16 -2.53
C ILE A 125 -11.08 -8.95 -3.18
N GLY A 126 -10.91 -10.26 -3.40
CA GLY A 126 -11.94 -11.13 -3.96
C GLY A 126 -13.22 -11.12 -3.11
N LYS A 127 -13.09 -11.27 -1.77
CA LYS A 127 -14.22 -11.16 -0.85
C LYS A 127 -14.93 -9.80 -0.95
N LEU A 128 -14.18 -8.71 -0.87
CA LEU A 128 -14.74 -7.36 -0.88
C LEU A 128 -15.42 -7.01 -2.21
N ARG A 129 -14.87 -7.46 -3.34
CA ARG A 129 -15.48 -7.28 -4.67
C ARG A 129 -16.78 -8.10 -4.83
N ALA A 130 -16.83 -9.29 -4.26
CA ALA A 130 -18.06 -10.09 -4.25
C ALA A 130 -19.19 -9.39 -3.49
N GLU A 131 -18.86 -8.66 -2.44
CA GLU A 131 -19.80 -7.88 -1.61
C GLU A 131 -20.09 -6.48 -2.19
N ARG A 132 -19.23 -5.97 -3.08
CA ARG A 132 -19.28 -4.64 -3.72
C ARG A 132 -19.16 -4.75 -5.22
N PRO A 133 -20.21 -5.19 -5.93
CA PRO A 133 -20.16 -5.31 -7.39
C PRO A 133 -19.70 -4.01 -8.06
N GLY A 134 -18.77 -4.11 -9.00
CA GLY A 134 -18.22 -2.97 -9.72
C GLY A 134 -17.18 -2.14 -8.94
N ALA A 135 -16.78 -2.55 -7.73
CA ALA A 135 -15.74 -1.84 -6.98
C ALA A 135 -14.41 -1.81 -7.73
N LEU A 136 -13.81 -0.61 -7.80
CA LEU A 136 -12.52 -0.39 -8.45
C LEU A 136 -11.37 -0.65 -7.48
N LEU A 137 -10.30 -1.29 -7.96
CA LEU A 137 -9.03 -1.43 -7.25
C LEU A 137 -8.01 -0.44 -7.82
N LEU A 138 -7.56 0.48 -6.98
CA LEU A 138 -6.68 1.58 -7.35
C LEU A 138 -5.31 1.39 -6.69
N ASP A 139 -4.24 1.49 -7.49
CA ASP A 139 -2.84 1.39 -7.03
C ASP A 139 -2.18 2.77 -7.06
N GLY A 140 -1.83 3.28 -5.89
CA GLY A 140 -1.20 4.59 -5.69
C GLY A 140 0.24 4.71 -6.18
N GLY A 141 0.83 3.64 -6.75
CA GLY A 141 2.22 3.61 -7.20
C GLY A 141 3.22 3.14 -6.13
N ASP A 142 4.50 3.17 -6.48
CA ASP A 142 5.59 2.55 -5.70
C ASP A 142 5.40 1.04 -5.52
N SER A 143 4.83 0.38 -6.52
CA SER A 143 4.52 -1.03 -6.44
C SER A 143 5.61 -1.92 -7.04
N TRP A 144 6.34 -1.47 -8.10
CA TRP A 144 7.23 -2.35 -8.87
C TRP A 144 8.65 -2.45 -8.33
N GLN A 145 9.06 -1.61 -7.40
CA GLN A 145 10.44 -1.50 -6.93
C GLN A 145 10.51 -1.69 -5.40
N GLY A 146 11.49 -2.46 -4.91
CA GLY A 146 11.76 -2.61 -3.47
C GLY A 146 12.20 -4.02 -3.06
N SER A 147 12.18 -5.02 -3.95
CA SER A 147 12.67 -6.37 -3.68
C SER A 147 13.75 -6.80 -4.65
N ALA A 148 14.50 -7.84 -4.29
CA ALA A 148 15.53 -8.42 -5.16
C ALA A 148 14.91 -9.01 -6.44
N THR A 149 13.78 -9.68 -6.35
CA THR A 149 13.06 -10.23 -7.51
C THR A 149 12.63 -9.13 -8.47
N ALA A 150 12.07 -8.05 -7.96
CA ALA A 150 11.68 -6.90 -8.78
C ALA A 150 12.89 -6.22 -9.44
N LEU A 151 14.02 -6.13 -8.75
CA LEU A 151 15.25 -5.63 -9.35
C LEU A 151 15.71 -6.51 -10.53
N TRP A 152 15.75 -7.82 -10.33
CA TRP A 152 16.23 -8.79 -11.34
C TRP A 152 15.27 -8.95 -12.52
N THR A 153 13.98 -8.78 -12.29
CA THR A 153 12.95 -8.85 -13.34
C THR A 153 12.57 -7.47 -13.92
N ARG A 154 13.18 -6.40 -13.42
CA ARG A 154 12.81 -5.02 -13.75
C ARG A 154 11.31 -4.75 -13.54
N GLY A 155 10.80 -5.22 -12.39
CA GLY A 155 9.41 -5.05 -11.98
C GLY A 155 8.39 -5.97 -12.66
N GLN A 156 8.83 -6.91 -13.54
CA GLN A 156 7.89 -7.78 -14.26
C GLN A 156 7.10 -8.71 -13.34
N ASP A 157 7.68 -9.14 -12.22
CA ASP A 157 7.00 -9.90 -11.19
C ASP A 157 5.78 -9.15 -10.62
N MET A 158 5.94 -7.85 -10.33
CA MET A 158 4.87 -7.00 -9.82
C MET A 158 3.85 -6.61 -10.89
N VAL A 159 4.29 -6.41 -12.13
CA VAL A 159 3.38 -6.20 -13.28
C VAL A 159 2.42 -7.39 -13.41
N GLN A 160 2.94 -8.62 -13.36
CA GLN A 160 2.11 -9.83 -13.40
C GLN A 160 1.19 -9.94 -12.17
N ALA A 161 1.69 -9.59 -10.99
CA ALA A 161 0.90 -9.61 -9.76
C ALA A 161 -0.24 -8.57 -9.79
N ALA A 162 0.01 -7.35 -10.26
CA ALA A 162 -1.01 -6.31 -10.41
C ALA A 162 -2.11 -6.72 -11.40
N LEU A 163 -1.72 -7.33 -12.53
CA LEU A 163 -2.65 -7.86 -13.51
C LEU A 163 -3.53 -8.97 -12.93
N GLN A 164 -2.95 -9.90 -12.17
CA GLN A 164 -3.68 -11.00 -11.55
C GLN A 164 -4.55 -10.54 -10.38
N LEU A 165 -4.10 -9.51 -9.63
CA LEU A 165 -4.88 -8.90 -8.56
C LEU A 165 -6.10 -8.14 -9.10
N GLY A 166 -6.05 -7.81 -10.41
CA GLY A 166 -7.10 -7.07 -11.09
C GLY A 166 -7.10 -5.59 -10.73
N VAL A 167 -5.93 -4.96 -10.68
CA VAL A 167 -5.83 -3.50 -10.56
C VAL A 167 -6.53 -2.85 -11.76
N ASP A 168 -7.38 -1.87 -11.51
CA ASP A 168 -8.12 -1.15 -12.55
C ASP A 168 -7.38 0.10 -13.02
N VAL A 169 -6.82 0.88 -12.07
CA VAL A 169 -6.10 2.13 -12.37
C VAL A 169 -4.87 2.24 -11.49
N MET A 170 -3.77 2.75 -12.04
CA MET A 170 -2.49 2.92 -11.37
C MET A 170 -1.86 4.27 -11.67
N THR A 171 -1.12 4.84 -10.71
CA THR A 171 -0.14 5.93 -10.90
C THR A 171 1.27 5.46 -10.53
N ALA A 172 2.29 6.34 -10.43
CA ALA A 172 3.67 5.90 -10.25
C ALA A 172 4.59 6.84 -9.47
N HIS A 173 5.72 6.24 -9.03
CA HIS A 173 6.93 6.92 -8.53
C HIS A 173 8.20 6.12 -8.86
N TRP A 174 8.59 5.14 -8.03
CA TRP A 174 9.83 4.35 -8.23
C TRP A 174 9.76 3.42 -9.44
N GLU A 175 8.62 3.23 -10.07
CA GLU A 175 8.49 2.59 -11.39
C GLU A 175 9.41 3.25 -12.41
N PHE A 176 9.57 4.57 -12.30
CA PHE A 176 10.42 5.37 -13.17
C PHE A 176 11.93 5.06 -13.04
N THR A 177 12.36 4.40 -11.97
CA THR A 177 13.77 3.96 -11.81
C THR A 177 14.19 2.89 -12.82
N TYR A 178 13.21 2.19 -13.41
CA TYR A 178 13.48 1.24 -14.49
C TYR A 178 13.68 1.90 -15.86
N GLY A 179 13.51 3.21 -15.94
CA GLY A 179 13.67 4.04 -17.13
C GLY A 179 12.38 4.27 -17.91
N ALA A 180 12.32 5.40 -18.60
CA ALA A 180 11.12 5.84 -19.35
C ALA A 180 10.63 4.77 -20.33
N GLN A 181 11.54 4.16 -21.12
CA GLN A 181 11.17 3.14 -22.11
C GLN A 181 10.50 1.92 -21.43
N ARG A 182 11.07 1.43 -20.32
CA ARG A 182 10.48 0.29 -19.62
C ARG A 182 9.07 0.56 -19.13
N VAL A 183 8.82 1.76 -18.59
CA VAL A 183 7.48 2.14 -18.14
C VAL A 183 6.50 2.21 -19.33
N LEU A 184 6.93 2.81 -20.44
CA LEU A 184 6.10 2.86 -21.66
C LEU A 184 5.83 1.46 -22.25
N ASP A 185 6.82 0.56 -22.22
CA ASP A 185 6.63 -0.82 -22.68
C ASP A 185 5.55 -1.55 -21.85
N VAL A 186 5.56 -1.38 -20.53
CA VAL A 186 4.52 -1.96 -19.65
C VAL A 186 3.16 -1.33 -19.91
N VAL A 187 3.10 0.01 -19.95
CA VAL A 187 1.83 0.74 -20.11
C VAL A 187 1.17 0.43 -21.46
N ASN A 188 1.97 0.39 -22.54
CA ASN A 188 1.47 0.18 -23.90
C ASN A 188 1.38 -1.30 -24.29
N GLY A 189 1.99 -2.19 -23.51
CA GLY A 189 1.99 -3.65 -23.72
C GLY A 189 1.22 -4.39 -22.66
N ASP A 190 1.87 -4.74 -21.53
CA ASP A 190 1.27 -5.58 -20.49
C ASP A 190 -0.05 -5.02 -19.94
N PHE A 191 -0.16 -3.70 -19.77
CA PHE A 191 -1.33 -3.02 -19.21
C PHE A 191 -2.39 -2.65 -20.25
N GLN A 192 -2.06 -2.68 -21.52
CA GLN A 192 -2.98 -2.24 -22.58
C GLN A 192 -4.35 -2.94 -22.50
N GLY A 193 -5.40 -2.14 -22.29
CA GLY A 193 -6.78 -2.63 -22.18
C GLY A 193 -7.10 -3.37 -20.89
N ARG A 194 -6.18 -3.40 -19.92
CA ARG A 194 -6.32 -4.11 -18.63
C ARG A 194 -6.18 -3.21 -17.42
N ILE A 195 -5.11 -2.41 -17.34
CA ILE A 195 -4.87 -1.43 -16.28
C ILE A 195 -4.68 -0.07 -16.92
N ASP A 196 -5.44 0.92 -16.49
CA ASP A 196 -5.19 2.31 -16.91
C ASP A 196 -4.09 2.93 -16.08
N PHE A 197 -3.06 3.41 -16.74
CA PHE A 197 -1.98 4.17 -16.10
C PHE A 197 -2.24 5.66 -16.27
N VAL A 198 -2.32 6.40 -15.16
CA VAL A 198 -2.72 7.81 -15.14
C VAL A 198 -1.70 8.70 -14.43
N ALA A 199 -1.32 9.81 -15.06
CA ALA A 199 -0.45 10.83 -14.44
C ALA A 199 -0.62 12.18 -15.17
N GLN A 200 -1.39 13.10 -14.60
CA GLN A 200 -1.66 14.42 -15.21
C GLN A 200 -0.42 15.32 -15.22
N ASN A 201 0.56 15.05 -14.35
CA ASN A 201 1.71 15.90 -14.06
C ASN A 201 3.01 15.43 -14.71
N VAL A 202 3.00 14.35 -15.51
CA VAL A 202 4.18 13.89 -16.27
C VAL A 202 4.08 14.41 -17.70
N ARG A 203 5.05 15.24 -18.10
CA ARG A 203 5.05 15.91 -19.39
C ARG A 203 6.40 15.84 -20.08
N THR A 204 6.41 15.95 -21.39
CA THR A 204 7.65 16.07 -22.16
C THR A 204 8.38 17.38 -21.84
N VAL A 205 9.71 17.37 -21.87
CA VAL A 205 10.52 18.57 -21.66
C VAL A 205 10.35 19.58 -22.80
N ASP A 206 10.32 19.10 -24.06
CA ASP A 206 10.40 19.96 -25.24
C ASP A 206 9.09 20.76 -25.48
N PHE A 207 7.94 20.10 -25.43
CA PHE A 207 6.66 20.71 -25.80
C PHE A 207 5.63 20.74 -24.65
N GLY A 208 5.93 20.12 -23.52
CA GLY A 208 5.02 20.03 -22.39
C GLY A 208 3.80 19.13 -22.68
N ASP A 209 3.90 18.22 -23.63
CA ASP A 209 2.86 17.27 -23.96
C ASP A 209 2.67 16.25 -22.84
N SER A 210 1.45 15.77 -22.65
CA SER A 210 1.17 14.72 -21.66
C SER A 210 1.78 13.40 -22.09
N VAL A 211 2.61 12.79 -21.21
CA VAL A 211 3.19 11.46 -21.46
C VAL A 211 2.16 10.36 -21.22
N PHE A 212 1.30 10.55 -20.21
CA PHE A 212 0.25 9.58 -19.84
C PHE A 212 -1.13 10.23 -19.88
N ARG A 213 -2.17 9.42 -19.82
CA ARG A 213 -3.55 9.93 -19.63
C ARG A 213 -3.61 10.72 -18.31
N SER A 214 -4.26 11.89 -18.34
CA SER A 214 -4.43 12.68 -17.12
C SER A 214 -5.43 12.06 -16.16
N HIS A 215 -6.48 11.42 -16.71
CA HIS A 215 -7.54 10.74 -15.98
C HIS A 215 -8.24 9.72 -16.86
N VAL A 216 -9.05 8.90 -16.23
CA VAL A 216 -9.97 7.96 -16.89
C VAL A 216 -11.34 8.06 -16.26
N MET A 217 -12.38 7.79 -17.07
CA MET A 217 -13.75 7.65 -16.60
C MET A 217 -14.08 6.17 -16.42
N ARG A 218 -14.73 5.83 -15.32
CA ARG A 218 -15.27 4.51 -15.00
C ARG A 218 -16.72 4.66 -14.57
N GLU A 219 -17.50 3.63 -14.81
CA GLU A 219 -18.85 3.53 -14.27
C GLU A 219 -18.89 2.51 -13.14
N VAL A 220 -19.37 2.90 -11.98
CA VAL A 220 -19.58 2.04 -10.83
C VAL A 220 -21.05 2.08 -10.44
N ASN A 221 -21.77 1.00 -10.69
CA ASN A 221 -23.22 0.89 -10.42
C ASN A 221 -24.04 2.08 -10.98
N GLY A 222 -23.77 2.48 -12.22
CA GLY A 222 -24.44 3.59 -12.90
C GLY A 222 -23.95 4.97 -12.48
N VAL A 223 -22.91 5.06 -11.65
CA VAL A 223 -22.30 6.33 -11.24
C VAL A 223 -21.00 6.56 -12.04
N PRO A 224 -20.91 7.66 -12.83
CA PRO A 224 -19.66 8.04 -13.50
C PRO A 224 -18.62 8.55 -12.49
N VAL A 225 -17.50 7.85 -12.42
CA VAL A 225 -16.36 8.13 -11.53
C VAL A 225 -15.13 8.48 -12.37
N ALA A 226 -14.55 9.66 -12.15
CA ALA A 226 -13.27 10.04 -12.73
C ALA A 226 -12.12 9.73 -11.77
N ILE A 227 -11.10 9.05 -12.26
CA ILE A 227 -9.85 8.81 -11.54
C ILE A 227 -8.76 9.65 -12.21
N VAL A 228 -8.33 10.72 -11.54
CA VAL A 228 -7.23 11.58 -11.98
C VAL A 228 -5.93 11.07 -11.40
N GLY A 229 -4.87 10.97 -12.19
CA GLY A 229 -3.56 10.48 -11.72
C GLY A 229 -2.61 11.62 -11.36
N GLN A 230 -1.86 11.43 -10.29
CA GLN A 230 -0.79 12.33 -9.84
C GLN A 230 0.44 11.50 -9.46
N ALA A 231 1.42 11.40 -10.35
CA ALA A 231 2.70 10.76 -10.06
C ALA A 231 3.54 11.62 -9.10
N PHE A 232 4.55 11.02 -8.46
CA PHE A 232 5.39 11.73 -7.50
C PHE A 232 6.02 12.99 -8.10
N PRO A 233 5.76 14.17 -7.53
CA PRO A 233 6.12 15.44 -8.15
C PRO A 233 7.61 15.76 -8.12
N TYR A 234 8.36 15.15 -7.19
CA TYR A 234 9.79 15.39 -6.99
C TYR A 234 10.66 14.26 -7.54
N THR A 235 10.15 13.47 -8.47
CA THR A 235 10.85 12.37 -9.14
C THR A 235 12.27 12.75 -9.60
N PRO A 236 12.54 13.92 -10.25
CA PRO A 236 13.90 14.29 -10.68
C PRO A 236 14.89 14.58 -9.54
N ILE A 237 14.40 14.71 -8.31
CA ILE A 237 15.21 14.88 -7.10
C ILE A 237 15.42 13.54 -6.39
N ALA A 238 14.38 12.69 -6.41
CA ALA A 238 14.39 11.41 -5.71
C ALA A 238 15.33 10.39 -6.35
N HIS A 239 15.53 10.44 -7.67
CA HIS A 239 16.42 9.54 -8.39
C HIS A 239 17.15 10.23 -9.55
N LEU A 240 18.09 9.51 -10.17
CA LEU A 240 18.94 10.06 -11.22
C LEU A 240 18.11 10.46 -12.45
N ARG A 241 18.25 11.71 -12.88
CA ARG A 241 17.55 12.28 -14.04
C ARG A 241 17.67 11.42 -15.31
N ARG A 242 18.79 10.70 -15.48
CA ARG A 242 19.02 9.82 -16.64
C ARG A 242 17.99 8.71 -16.84
N PHE A 243 17.19 8.38 -15.82
CA PHE A 243 16.13 7.39 -15.96
C PHE A 243 14.93 7.91 -16.77
N VAL A 244 14.64 9.20 -16.63
CA VAL A 244 13.54 9.88 -17.31
C VAL A 244 13.97 11.27 -17.80
N PRO A 245 15.01 11.35 -18.68
CA PRO A 245 15.67 12.61 -19.04
C PRO A 245 14.73 13.60 -19.73
N ASP A 246 13.77 13.07 -20.49
CA ASP A 246 12.88 13.85 -21.37
C ASP A 246 11.53 14.18 -20.70
N TRP A 247 11.38 13.87 -19.41
CA TRP A 247 10.14 14.12 -18.67
C TRP A 247 10.29 15.17 -17.59
N THR A 248 9.23 15.96 -17.42
CA THR A 248 9.06 16.92 -16.32
C THR A 248 7.96 16.45 -15.38
N PHE A 249 8.08 16.87 -14.14
CA PHE A 249 7.17 16.53 -13.04
C PHE A 249 6.78 17.81 -12.30
N GLY A 250 6.06 17.66 -11.20
CA GLY A 250 5.64 18.76 -10.33
C GLY A 250 4.21 18.53 -9.84
N ILE A 251 3.76 19.29 -8.86
CA ILE A 251 2.37 19.20 -8.38
C ILE A 251 1.40 19.69 -9.46
N GLN A 252 1.77 20.75 -10.18
CA GLN A 252 1.00 21.31 -11.29
C GLN A 252 -0.47 21.62 -10.92
N GLU A 253 -0.69 22.27 -9.80
CA GLU A 253 -2.01 22.55 -9.21
C GLU A 253 -3.04 23.12 -10.21
N GLN A 254 -2.61 24.07 -11.04
CA GLN A 254 -3.51 24.68 -12.05
C GLN A 254 -3.94 23.69 -13.14
N ASN A 255 -3.03 22.79 -13.54
CA ASN A 255 -3.34 21.75 -14.52
C ASN A 255 -4.25 20.68 -13.90
N LEU A 256 -4.01 20.34 -12.63
CA LEU A 256 -4.88 19.47 -11.87
C LEU A 256 -6.31 20.04 -11.80
N GLN A 257 -6.47 21.34 -11.45
CA GLN A 257 -7.78 21.97 -11.41
C GLN A 257 -8.49 21.93 -12.78
N LYS A 258 -7.77 22.21 -13.88
CA LYS A 258 -8.35 22.09 -15.24
C LYS A 258 -8.79 20.66 -15.55
N THR A 259 -8.05 19.68 -15.08
CA THR A 259 -8.37 18.24 -15.29
C THR A 259 -9.62 17.87 -14.51
N ILE A 260 -9.74 18.31 -13.24
CA ILE A 260 -10.93 18.11 -12.40
C ILE A 260 -12.15 18.76 -13.07
N ASP A 261 -12.04 20.03 -13.48
CA ASP A 261 -13.13 20.78 -14.10
C ASP A 261 -13.58 20.12 -15.41
N ARG A 262 -12.64 19.55 -16.18
CA ARG A 262 -12.95 18.78 -17.40
C ARG A 262 -13.71 17.50 -17.04
N ALA A 263 -13.22 16.71 -16.09
CA ALA A 263 -13.89 15.47 -15.68
C ALA A 263 -15.33 15.74 -15.22
N ARG A 264 -15.56 16.83 -14.47
CA ARG A 264 -16.91 17.24 -14.05
C ARG A 264 -17.79 17.64 -15.24
N ARG A 265 -17.26 18.41 -16.21
CA ARG A 265 -18.01 18.76 -17.44
C ARG A 265 -18.31 17.53 -18.29
N ASP A 266 -17.44 16.53 -18.30
CA ASP A 266 -17.61 15.27 -19.03
C ASP A 266 -18.58 14.31 -18.30
N GLY A 267 -19.18 14.76 -17.17
CA GLY A 267 -20.27 14.07 -16.48
C GLY A 267 -19.86 13.28 -15.23
N ALA A 268 -18.63 13.42 -14.74
CA ALA A 268 -18.22 12.76 -13.51
C ALA A 268 -19.03 13.22 -12.30
N GLN A 269 -19.69 12.27 -11.63
CA GLN A 269 -20.40 12.50 -10.37
C GLN A 269 -19.48 12.35 -9.16
N VAL A 270 -18.42 11.53 -9.29
CA VAL A 270 -17.33 11.38 -8.33
C VAL A 270 -16.02 11.67 -9.02
N VAL A 271 -15.15 12.48 -8.41
CA VAL A 271 -13.79 12.75 -8.90
C VAL A 271 -12.80 12.40 -7.80
N VAL A 272 -11.94 11.44 -8.08
CA VAL A 272 -10.90 10.94 -7.17
C VAL A 272 -9.54 11.28 -7.73
N LEU A 273 -8.65 11.83 -6.90
CA LEU A 273 -7.23 11.94 -7.20
C LEU A 273 -6.51 10.72 -6.66
N LEU A 274 -5.95 9.90 -7.54
CA LEU A 274 -5.01 8.84 -7.20
C LEU A 274 -3.61 9.46 -7.16
N SER A 275 -3.10 9.70 -5.95
CA SER A 275 -1.98 10.59 -5.70
C SER A 275 -0.77 9.88 -5.12
N HIS A 276 0.41 10.26 -5.61
CA HIS A 276 1.68 9.87 -5.00
C HIS A 276 2.47 11.08 -4.45
N ASN A 277 1.78 12.14 -4.00
CA ASN A 277 2.43 13.36 -3.51
C ASN A 277 3.04 13.22 -2.10
N GLY A 278 2.48 12.35 -1.27
CA GLY A 278 2.67 12.29 0.18
C GLY A 278 1.55 12.98 0.95
N MET A 279 1.26 12.47 2.16
CA MET A 279 0.07 12.83 2.94
C MET A 279 -0.02 14.33 3.25
N ASP A 280 1.08 14.96 3.70
CA ASP A 280 1.08 16.39 4.04
C ASP A 280 0.82 17.28 2.83
N VAL A 281 1.35 16.90 1.67
CA VAL A 281 1.11 17.61 0.40
C VAL A 281 -0.35 17.45 -0.01
N ASP A 282 -0.90 16.25 0.11
CA ASP A 282 -2.28 15.96 -0.25
C ASP A 282 -3.29 16.67 0.65
N LEU A 283 -3.02 16.73 1.98
CA LEU A 283 -3.83 17.53 2.91
C LEU A 283 -3.88 19.02 2.52
N LYS A 284 -2.71 19.59 2.17
CA LYS A 284 -2.63 20.97 1.71
C LYS A 284 -3.32 21.17 0.35
N LEU A 285 -3.11 20.24 -0.59
CA LEU A 285 -3.69 20.28 -1.93
C LEU A 285 -5.22 20.20 -1.88
N ALA A 286 -5.79 19.35 -1.02
CA ALA A 286 -7.22 19.24 -0.80
C ALA A 286 -7.91 20.56 -0.42
N GLY A 287 -7.21 21.42 0.32
CA GLY A 287 -7.69 22.77 0.67
C GLY A 287 -7.55 23.81 -0.44
N ARG A 288 -6.82 23.50 -1.54
CA ARG A 288 -6.48 24.46 -2.59
C ARG A 288 -7.20 24.23 -3.91
N VAL A 289 -7.56 22.96 -4.19
CA VAL A 289 -8.31 22.59 -5.40
C VAL A 289 -9.77 22.32 -5.06
N ARG A 290 -10.64 22.48 -6.04
CA ARG A 290 -12.09 22.33 -5.89
C ARG A 290 -12.61 21.19 -6.75
N GLY A 291 -13.70 20.57 -6.31
CA GLY A 291 -14.38 19.54 -7.10
C GLY A 291 -13.77 18.14 -6.98
N LEU A 292 -12.83 17.90 -6.06
CA LEU A 292 -12.42 16.55 -5.66
C LEU A 292 -13.32 16.04 -4.54
N ASP A 293 -13.76 14.80 -4.63
CA ASP A 293 -14.47 14.10 -3.54
C ASP A 293 -13.49 13.37 -2.63
N ALA A 294 -12.42 12.78 -3.21
CA ALA A 294 -11.41 12.09 -2.43
C ALA A 294 -10.00 12.22 -3.06
N ILE A 295 -8.98 12.16 -2.21
CA ILE A 295 -7.58 11.91 -2.56
C ILE A 295 -7.18 10.59 -1.92
N LEU A 296 -6.75 9.64 -2.73
CA LEU A 296 -6.17 8.37 -2.32
C LEU A 296 -4.66 8.51 -2.49
N GLY A 297 -3.97 8.74 -1.37
CA GLY A 297 -2.57 9.15 -1.33
C GLY A 297 -1.60 8.00 -1.08
N GLY A 298 -0.33 8.24 -1.41
CA GLY A 298 0.81 7.34 -1.21
C GLY A 298 2.07 8.08 -0.80
N HIS A 299 3.25 7.49 -1.03
CA HIS A 299 4.60 7.99 -0.86
C HIS A 299 5.11 8.06 0.59
N THR A 300 4.36 8.63 1.51
CA THR A 300 4.80 8.79 2.92
C THR A 300 4.54 7.56 3.78
N HIS A 301 3.93 6.51 3.20
CA HIS A 301 3.63 5.22 3.84
C HIS A 301 2.74 5.34 5.09
N ASP A 302 2.02 6.45 5.22
CA ASP A 302 1.17 6.68 6.39
C ASP A 302 -0.02 5.73 6.41
N ALA A 303 -0.17 4.96 7.48
CA ALA A 303 -1.34 4.16 7.72
C ALA A 303 -2.33 4.96 8.57
N VAL A 304 -3.28 5.65 7.93
CA VAL A 304 -4.25 6.49 8.64
C VAL A 304 -5.57 5.76 8.80
N PRO A 305 -5.97 5.42 10.05
CA PRO A 305 -7.15 4.57 10.28
C PRO A 305 -8.49 5.16 9.85
N ALA A 306 -8.56 6.48 9.66
CA ALA A 306 -9.78 7.19 9.25
C ALA A 306 -9.47 8.20 8.15
N ALA A 307 -10.43 8.45 7.27
CA ALA A 307 -10.34 9.53 6.29
C ALA A 307 -10.27 10.90 7.00
N ILE A 308 -9.43 11.80 6.50
CA ILE A 308 -9.36 13.19 6.97
C ILE A 308 -10.17 14.06 6.02
N GLU A 309 -11.17 14.75 6.56
CA GLU A 309 -11.99 15.70 5.79
C GLU A 309 -11.32 17.06 5.74
N ILE A 310 -11.08 17.60 4.53
CA ILE A 310 -10.56 18.94 4.31
C ILE A 310 -11.63 19.76 3.61
N SER A 311 -12.02 20.87 4.23
CA SER A 311 -12.94 21.84 3.62
C SER A 311 -12.20 22.78 2.67
N ASN A 312 -12.85 23.11 1.55
CA ASN A 312 -12.39 24.10 0.57
C ASN A 312 -13.59 24.87 0.00
N ASP A 313 -13.34 25.84 -0.88
CA ASP A 313 -14.40 26.68 -1.47
C ASP A 313 -15.41 25.90 -2.36
N GLY A 314 -15.10 24.65 -2.70
CA GLY A 314 -15.96 23.77 -3.51
C GLY A 314 -16.69 22.71 -2.71
N GLY A 315 -16.49 22.64 -1.39
CA GLY A 315 -17.07 21.61 -0.51
C GLY A 315 -16.06 20.94 0.39
N LYS A 316 -16.08 19.60 0.43
CA LYS A 316 -15.17 18.80 1.23
C LYS A 316 -14.45 17.76 0.36
N THR A 317 -13.19 17.52 0.66
CA THR A 317 -12.38 16.46 0.06
C THR A 317 -11.91 15.52 1.15
N LEU A 318 -12.10 14.21 0.95
CA LEU A 318 -11.57 13.14 1.83
C LEU A 318 -10.11 12.91 1.47
N VAL A 319 -9.22 12.86 2.44
CA VAL A 319 -7.81 12.48 2.22
C VAL A 319 -7.52 11.20 2.97
N ILE A 320 -6.99 10.21 2.27
CA ILE A 320 -6.76 8.85 2.73
C ILE A 320 -5.36 8.42 2.34
N ASN A 321 -4.68 7.67 3.18
CA ASN A 321 -3.44 6.98 2.84
C ASN A 321 -3.47 5.55 3.40
N SER A 322 -3.11 4.57 2.55
CA SER A 322 -3.29 3.14 2.83
C SER A 322 -1.99 2.43 3.27
N GLY A 323 -1.06 3.17 3.87
CA GLY A 323 0.18 2.59 4.39
C GLY A 323 1.11 2.09 3.27
N SER A 324 1.73 0.93 3.46
CA SER A 324 2.72 0.41 2.51
C SER A 324 2.90 -1.12 2.59
N HIS A 325 3.78 -1.67 1.72
CA HIS A 325 4.24 -3.07 1.70
C HIS A 325 3.11 -4.11 1.58
N GLY A 326 1.96 -3.71 0.99
CA GLY A 326 0.79 -4.57 0.91
C GLY A 326 0.19 -4.95 2.27
N LYS A 327 0.59 -4.24 3.34
CA LYS A 327 0.17 -4.49 4.71
C LYS A 327 -1.28 -4.08 4.97
N PHE A 328 -1.80 -3.14 4.19
CA PHE A 328 -3.15 -2.61 4.32
C PHE A 328 -3.90 -2.59 3.01
N LEU A 329 -5.22 -2.62 3.11
CA LEU A 329 -6.15 -2.30 2.03
C LEU A 329 -7.13 -1.24 2.52
N GLY A 330 -7.14 -0.08 1.87
CA GLY A 330 -8.13 0.97 2.08
C GLY A 330 -9.44 0.58 1.40
N VAL A 331 -10.55 0.69 2.11
CA VAL A 331 -11.91 0.49 1.58
C VAL A 331 -12.70 1.76 1.78
N LEU A 332 -12.98 2.46 0.69
CA LEU A 332 -13.80 3.66 0.67
C LEU A 332 -15.12 3.38 -0.04
N ASP A 333 -16.19 3.36 0.70
CA ASP A 333 -17.56 3.26 0.20
C ASP A 333 -18.20 4.66 0.18
N LEU A 334 -18.77 5.05 -0.95
CA LEU A 334 -19.44 6.35 -1.14
C LEU A 334 -20.93 6.12 -1.43
N ASP A 335 -21.78 6.92 -0.80
CA ASP A 335 -23.20 7.01 -1.14
C ASP A 335 -23.42 8.24 -2.03
N VAL A 336 -23.65 8.00 -3.32
CA VAL A 336 -23.82 9.04 -4.34
C VAL A 336 -25.30 9.20 -4.65
N ARG A 337 -25.83 10.42 -4.41
CA ARG A 337 -27.22 10.77 -4.68
C ARG A 337 -27.32 12.10 -5.40
N ALA A 338 -28.17 12.17 -6.39
CA ALA A 338 -28.36 13.38 -7.20
C ALA A 338 -27.04 13.95 -7.75
N GLY A 339 -26.11 13.05 -8.17
CA GLY A 339 -24.85 13.43 -8.77
C GLY A 339 -23.77 13.92 -7.79
N ARG A 340 -23.93 13.69 -6.48
CA ARG A 340 -22.97 14.13 -5.44
C ARG A 340 -22.79 13.06 -4.37
N VAL A 341 -21.60 13.03 -3.76
CA VAL A 341 -21.32 12.24 -2.57
C VAL A 341 -22.11 12.82 -1.40
N SER A 342 -23.06 12.04 -0.88
CA SER A 342 -23.92 12.42 0.25
C SER A 342 -23.40 11.90 1.57
N ALA A 343 -22.76 10.73 1.56
CA ALA A 343 -22.14 10.12 2.74
C ALA A 343 -20.99 9.19 2.33
N HIS A 344 -20.12 8.87 3.26
CA HIS A 344 -19.02 7.94 3.04
C HIS A 344 -18.78 7.04 4.24
N ARG A 345 -18.12 5.91 3.98
CA ARG A 345 -17.51 5.05 5.00
C ARG A 345 -16.12 4.69 4.54
N PHE A 346 -15.15 4.85 5.42
CA PHE A 346 -13.77 4.41 5.18
C PHE A 346 -13.33 3.43 6.25
N LYS A 347 -12.60 2.39 5.83
CA LYS A 347 -11.90 1.49 6.73
C LYS A 347 -10.55 1.13 6.12
N LEU A 348 -9.50 1.22 6.91
CA LEU A 348 -8.17 0.71 6.57
C LEU A 348 -8.04 -0.68 7.21
N LEU A 349 -8.02 -1.73 6.37
CA LEU A 349 -7.98 -3.12 6.80
C LEU A 349 -6.54 -3.64 6.78
N PRO A 350 -5.97 -4.06 7.92
CA PRO A 350 -4.68 -4.72 7.94
C PRO A 350 -4.79 -6.14 7.36
N ILE A 351 -3.76 -6.56 6.62
CA ILE A 351 -3.68 -7.90 6.03
C ILE A 351 -2.85 -8.78 6.96
N PHE A 352 -3.46 -9.73 7.63
CA PHE A 352 -2.77 -10.73 8.46
C PHE A 352 -2.74 -12.07 7.74
N SER A 353 -1.53 -12.58 7.49
CA SER A 353 -1.33 -13.83 6.73
C SER A 353 -1.85 -15.09 7.45
N ASN A 354 -2.06 -15.03 8.75
CA ASN A 354 -2.64 -16.13 9.54
C ASN A 354 -4.15 -16.00 9.76
N LEU A 355 -4.77 -14.89 9.36
CA LEU A 355 -6.21 -14.68 9.44
C LEU A 355 -6.93 -14.72 8.08
N LEU A 356 -6.18 -14.58 7.01
CA LEU A 356 -6.66 -14.69 5.63
C LEU A 356 -5.98 -15.88 4.96
N PRO A 357 -6.71 -16.80 4.33
CA PRO A 357 -6.09 -17.85 3.53
C PRO A 357 -5.36 -17.23 2.33
N ALA A 358 -4.28 -17.87 1.89
CA ALA A 358 -3.60 -17.48 0.67
C ALA A 358 -4.44 -17.86 -0.54
N ASP A 359 -4.64 -16.95 -1.47
CA ASP A 359 -5.25 -17.22 -2.77
C ASP A 359 -4.36 -18.19 -3.57
N PRO A 360 -4.89 -19.33 -4.05
CA PRO A 360 -4.07 -20.35 -4.70
C PRO A 360 -3.42 -19.89 -6.00
N GLU A 361 -4.11 -19.09 -6.81
CA GLU A 361 -3.62 -18.63 -8.11
C GLU A 361 -2.52 -17.58 -7.92
N MET A 362 -2.73 -16.62 -7.04
CA MET A 362 -1.71 -15.63 -6.70
C MET A 362 -0.50 -16.29 -6.04
N ASN A 363 -0.71 -17.29 -5.17
CA ASN A 363 0.40 -18.04 -4.57
C ASN A 363 1.20 -18.82 -5.61
N ALA A 364 0.54 -19.42 -6.61
CA ALA A 364 1.20 -20.08 -7.74
C ALA A 364 1.98 -19.09 -8.62
N LEU A 365 1.45 -17.88 -8.85
CA LEU A 365 2.18 -16.81 -9.52
C LEU A 365 3.45 -16.44 -8.76
N ILE A 366 3.34 -16.19 -7.44
CA ILE A 366 4.48 -15.83 -6.60
C ILE A 366 5.55 -16.93 -6.64
N ALA A 367 5.16 -18.19 -6.53
CA ALA A 367 6.09 -19.31 -6.64
C ALA A 367 6.79 -19.33 -8.01
N ARG A 368 6.05 -19.13 -9.10
CA ARG A 368 6.60 -19.13 -10.47
C ARG A 368 7.59 -18.00 -10.71
N VAL A 369 7.28 -16.76 -10.30
CA VAL A 369 8.17 -15.61 -10.52
C VAL A 369 9.42 -15.66 -9.64
N ARG A 370 9.35 -16.32 -8.50
CA ARG A 370 10.49 -16.50 -7.57
C ARG A 370 11.36 -17.71 -7.91
N ALA A 371 10.80 -18.73 -8.56
CA ALA A 371 11.49 -20.00 -8.83
C ALA A 371 12.91 -19.86 -9.43
N PRO A 372 13.18 -18.95 -10.40
CA PRO A 372 14.53 -18.78 -10.95
C PRO A 372 15.55 -18.26 -9.93
N PHE A 373 15.11 -17.69 -8.83
CA PHE A 373 15.94 -17.01 -7.83
C PHE A 373 15.91 -17.70 -6.46
N GLU A 374 15.10 -18.75 -6.29
CA GLU A 374 14.79 -19.32 -4.97
C GLU A 374 16.04 -19.83 -4.26
N ALA A 375 16.96 -20.48 -4.97
CA ALA A 375 18.22 -20.96 -4.39
C ALA A 375 19.04 -19.81 -3.77
N ARG A 376 19.09 -18.66 -4.44
CA ARG A 376 19.77 -17.45 -3.94
C ARG A 376 19.00 -16.78 -2.81
N LEU A 377 17.66 -16.76 -2.89
CA LEU A 377 16.81 -16.13 -1.87
C LEU A 377 16.76 -16.95 -0.57
N ALA A 378 16.91 -18.27 -0.67
CA ALA A 378 16.87 -19.18 0.47
C ALA A 378 18.25 -19.37 1.14
N GLU A 379 19.32 -18.79 0.60
CA GLU A 379 20.66 -18.87 1.19
C GLU A 379 20.71 -18.23 2.58
N PRO A 380 21.02 -18.99 3.65
CA PRO A 380 21.15 -18.41 4.99
C PRO A 380 22.41 -17.55 5.07
N LEU A 381 22.28 -16.26 5.29
CA LEU A 381 23.39 -15.33 5.43
C LEU A 381 23.83 -15.18 6.89
N ALA A 382 22.87 -15.04 7.79
CA ALA A 382 23.10 -14.89 9.23
C ALA A 382 21.82 -15.18 10.03
N VAL A 383 21.94 -15.31 11.34
CA VAL A 383 20.84 -15.38 12.30
C VAL A 383 20.97 -14.20 13.26
N THR A 384 19.90 -13.41 13.42
CA THR A 384 19.90 -12.29 14.36
C THR A 384 19.56 -12.77 15.78
N GLN A 385 20.26 -12.21 16.77
CA GLN A 385 19.98 -12.46 18.20
C GLN A 385 18.98 -11.46 18.79
N GLY A 386 18.71 -10.37 18.08
CA GLY A 386 17.83 -9.30 18.51
C GLY A 386 16.90 -8.83 17.40
N LEU A 387 15.93 -8.02 17.75
CA LEU A 387 15.03 -7.39 16.78
C LEU A 387 15.81 -6.44 15.86
N LEU A 388 15.77 -6.69 14.57
CA LEU A 388 16.23 -5.74 13.55
C LEU A 388 15.02 -5.03 12.92
N TYR A 389 15.08 -3.70 12.92
CA TYR A 389 14.03 -2.84 12.35
C TYR A 389 14.63 -1.52 11.87
N ARG A 390 13.93 -0.90 10.93
CA ARG A 390 14.27 0.42 10.41
C ARG A 390 13.40 1.51 11.04
N ARG A 391 13.84 2.77 10.95
CA ARG A 391 13.09 3.95 11.37
C ARG A 391 12.67 3.93 12.83
N GLY A 392 13.67 3.86 13.71
CA GLY A 392 13.51 4.17 15.14
C GLY A 392 13.46 5.69 15.41
N ASN A 393 13.57 6.11 16.67
CA ASN A 393 13.53 7.54 17.03
C ASN A 393 14.67 8.37 16.39
N PHE A 394 15.87 7.83 16.41
CA PHE A 394 17.04 8.41 15.75
C PHE A 394 17.60 7.42 14.74
N ASN A 395 17.61 6.15 15.09
CA ASN A 395 18.20 5.07 14.35
C ASN A 395 17.43 3.77 14.68
N GLY A 396 17.21 2.93 13.68
CA GLY A 396 16.75 1.56 13.86
C GLY A 396 17.94 0.61 14.00
N SER A 397 17.77 -0.52 14.67
CA SER A 397 18.83 -1.53 14.81
C SER A 397 19.33 -2.07 13.46
N PHE A 398 18.46 -2.11 12.45
CA PHE A 398 18.86 -2.50 11.09
C PHE A 398 19.61 -1.36 10.37
N ASP A 399 19.25 -0.09 10.65
CA ASP A 399 20.00 1.05 10.11
C ASP A 399 21.43 1.08 10.66
N GLN A 400 21.62 0.77 11.97
CA GLN A 400 22.94 0.65 12.57
C GLN A 400 23.77 -0.45 11.90
N LEU A 401 23.20 -1.64 11.69
CA LEU A 401 23.88 -2.72 11.01
C LEU A 401 24.35 -2.31 9.60
N ILE A 402 23.53 -1.54 8.87
CA ILE A 402 23.90 -1.02 7.54
C ILE A 402 25.06 -0.02 7.65
N LEU A 403 25.04 0.87 8.63
CA LEU A 403 26.11 1.85 8.83
C LEU A 403 27.43 1.17 9.19
N ASP A 404 27.41 0.21 10.12
CA ASP A 404 28.58 -0.57 10.52
C ASP A 404 29.17 -1.32 9.33
N ALA A 405 28.32 -1.98 8.52
CA ALA A 405 28.74 -2.69 7.32
C ALA A 405 29.35 -1.75 6.25
N LEU A 406 28.82 -0.54 6.10
CA LEU A 406 29.39 0.47 5.19
C LEU A 406 30.78 0.92 5.64
N MET A 407 30.96 1.16 6.94
CA MET A 407 32.25 1.55 7.50
C MET A 407 33.28 0.45 7.34
N ASP A 408 32.93 -0.78 7.67
CA ASP A 408 33.83 -1.94 7.56
C ASP A 408 34.22 -2.26 6.11
N THR A 409 33.24 -2.27 5.20
CA THR A 409 33.50 -2.70 3.80
C THR A 409 34.16 -1.63 2.94
N GLN A 410 34.03 -0.35 3.31
CA GLN A 410 34.58 0.77 2.56
C GLN A 410 35.76 1.44 3.26
N ASP A 411 36.21 0.91 4.40
CA ASP A 411 37.29 1.52 5.23
C ASP A 411 37.00 3.00 5.49
N ALA A 412 35.75 3.33 5.84
CA ALA A 412 35.26 4.70 6.01
C ALA A 412 35.22 5.09 7.48
N GLU A 413 35.64 6.30 7.79
CA GLU A 413 35.52 6.87 9.13
C GLU A 413 34.10 7.37 9.46
N ILE A 414 33.30 7.68 8.42
CA ILE A 414 31.94 8.22 8.54
C ILE A 414 31.05 7.53 7.51
N ALA A 415 29.91 7.02 7.94
CA ALA A 415 28.87 6.47 7.08
C ALA A 415 27.56 7.21 7.23
N PHE A 416 26.84 7.41 6.11
CA PHE A 416 25.49 7.96 6.08
C PHE A 416 24.52 6.95 5.47
N SER A 417 23.41 6.73 6.14
CA SER A 417 22.25 6.03 5.60
C SER A 417 21.01 6.89 5.79
N PRO A 418 20.12 7.02 4.79
CA PRO A 418 18.90 7.82 4.96
C PRO A 418 18.06 7.32 6.14
N GLY A 419 17.82 8.19 7.15
CA GLY A 419 17.09 7.83 8.37
C GLY A 419 15.61 7.51 8.14
N PHE A 420 14.99 8.14 7.14
CA PHE A 420 13.60 7.88 6.77
C PHE A 420 13.53 6.79 5.71
N ARG A 421 13.61 5.54 6.15
CA ARG A 421 13.45 4.36 5.30
C ARG A 421 12.48 3.38 5.95
N TRP A 422 11.76 2.66 5.13
CA TRP A 422 10.84 1.61 5.53
C TRP A 422 11.40 0.25 5.12
N GLY A 423 10.99 -0.80 5.78
CA GLY A 423 11.43 -2.14 5.45
C GLY A 423 10.93 -3.18 6.44
N PRO A 424 11.18 -4.47 6.14
CA PRO A 424 10.80 -5.55 7.03
C PRO A 424 11.51 -5.44 8.37
N ALA A 425 10.89 -6.00 9.40
CA ALA A 425 11.51 -6.28 10.67
C ALA A 425 11.91 -7.76 10.73
N LEU A 426 13.03 -8.07 11.38
CA LEU A 426 13.47 -9.44 11.63
C LEU A 426 13.38 -9.71 13.13
N LEU A 427 12.63 -10.75 13.49
CA LEU A 427 12.57 -11.27 14.85
C LEU A 427 13.79 -12.13 15.14
N PRO A 428 14.20 -12.24 16.43
CA PRO A 428 15.24 -13.19 16.85
C PRO A 428 14.87 -14.63 16.52
#